data_f6eadc0e35c4c84fb1660d92116feb77
#
_entry.id   f6eadc0e35c4c84fb1660d92116feb77
#
_cell.length_a   1.000
_cell.length_b   1.000
_cell.length_c   1.000
_cell.angle_alpha   90.00
_cell.angle_beta   90.00
_cell.angle_gamma   90.00
#
_symmetry.space_group_name_H-M   'P 1'
#
loop_
_entity.id
_entity.type
_entity.pdbx_description
1 polymer ?
#
loop_
_entity_poly.entity_id
_entity_poly.type
_entity_poly.pdbx_seq_one_letter_code
_entity_poly.pdbx_strand_id
1 'polypeptide(L)'
;MRVADLPTPALIVDLDVVAANLRRGQAYAEAQGVDLRPHAKTHKGPRFAGEQVAAGAAGVCVAKLGEAELMADAGIADLAMPNTVIGADKAARAVALAQRVRFAIGVDHPAQVDALAAAAAGATRPLEVLIEVDVGAGRGGAPV
;
A
#
# COMPACT_ATOMS: atom_id res chain seq x y z
N MET A 1 20.17 -16.54 22.49
CA MET A 1 18.80 -17.06 22.74
C MET A 1 18.49 -18.06 21.62
N ARG A 2 18.10 -19.29 21.94
CA ARG A 2 17.69 -20.30 20.96
C ARG A 2 16.17 -20.24 20.80
N VAL A 3 15.64 -20.71 19.68
CA VAL A 3 14.18 -20.78 19.45
C VAL A 3 13.47 -21.56 20.56
N ALA A 4 14.12 -22.64 21.04
CA ALA A 4 13.59 -23.46 22.13
C ALA A 4 13.47 -22.72 23.50
N ASP A 5 14.12 -21.56 23.63
CA ASP A 5 14.10 -20.77 24.87
C ASP A 5 12.97 -19.70 24.85
N LEU A 6 12.19 -19.60 23.75
CA LEU A 6 11.11 -18.63 23.63
C LEU A 6 9.86 -19.09 24.39
N PRO A 7 9.16 -18.18 25.08
CA PRO A 7 7.86 -18.50 25.65
C PRO A 7 6.84 -18.80 24.52
N THR A 8 5.97 -19.77 24.76
CA THR A 8 4.94 -20.17 23.79
C THR A 8 3.57 -19.63 24.18
N PRO A 9 2.72 -19.24 23.19
CA PRO A 9 2.97 -19.28 21.74
C PRO A 9 3.88 -18.14 21.27
N ALA A 10 4.74 -18.38 20.27
CA ALA A 10 5.59 -17.36 19.66
C ALA A 10 5.52 -17.44 18.13
N LEU A 11 5.40 -16.28 17.48
CA LEU A 11 5.53 -16.17 16.02
C LEU A 11 7.01 -16.04 15.66
N ILE A 12 7.49 -16.94 14.82
CA ILE A 12 8.87 -16.98 14.35
C ILE A 12 8.89 -16.71 12.85
N VAL A 13 9.80 -15.83 12.43
CA VAL A 13 10.02 -15.52 11.02
C VAL A 13 11.45 -15.93 10.67
N ASP A 14 11.56 -16.86 9.71
CA ASP A 14 12.84 -17.24 9.11
C ASP A 14 13.21 -16.21 8.03
N LEU A 15 14.23 -15.41 8.30
CA LEU A 15 14.63 -14.31 7.42
C LEU A 15 15.28 -14.78 6.12
N ASP A 16 15.94 -15.95 6.11
CA ASP A 16 16.52 -16.50 4.89
C ASP A 16 15.42 -16.98 3.94
N VAL A 17 14.36 -17.57 4.50
CA VAL A 17 13.17 -17.97 3.74
C VAL A 17 12.43 -16.74 3.21
N VAL A 18 12.29 -15.68 4.01
CA VAL A 18 11.71 -14.40 3.55
C VAL A 18 12.51 -13.87 2.37
N ALA A 19 13.83 -13.72 2.50
CA ALA A 19 14.68 -13.20 1.44
C ALA A 19 14.61 -14.04 0.15
N ALA A 20 14.58 -15.37 0.28
CA ALA A 20 14.43 -16.26 -0.87
C ALA A 20 13.06 -16.09 -1.56
N ASN A 21 11.98 -15.96 -0.78
CA ASN A 21 10.63 -15.73 -1.31
C ASN A 21 10.49 -14.39 -2.02
N LEU A 22 11.07 -13.31 -1.48
CA LEU A 22 11.05 -11.99 -2.11
C LEU A 22 11.75 -12.01 -3.46
N ARG A 23 12.97 -12.55 -3.51
CA ARG A 23 13.72 -12.70 -4.78
C ARG A 23 12.96 -13.52 -5.81
N ARG A 24 12.38 -14.66 -5.40
CA ARG A 24 11.62 -15.53 -6.32
C ARG A 24 10.37 -14.83 -6.86
N GLY A 25 9.63 -14.10 -6.01
CA GLY A 25 8.43 -13.37 -6.43
C GLY A 25 8.77 -12.25 -7.39
N GLN A 26 9.81 -11.49 -7.10
CA GLN A 26 10.27 -10.39 -7.96
C GLN A 26 10.77 -10.92 -9.32
N ALA A 27 11.63 -11.94 -9.32
CA ALA A 27 12.12 -12.55 -10.56
C ALA A 27 10.99 -13.11 -11.44
N TYR A 28 9.94 -13.65 -10.82
CA TYR A 28 8.77 -14.10 -11.58
C TYR A 28 8.04 -12.94 -12.26
N ALA A 29 7.82 -11.83 -11.56
CA ALA A 29 7.17 -10.65 -12.14
C ALA A 29 8.01 -10.07 -13.30
N GLU A 30 9.31 -9.94 -13.11
CA GLU A 30 10.26 -9.48 -14.14
C GLU A 30 10.23 -10.39 -15.38
N ALA A 31 10.21 -11.70 -15.19
CA ALA A 31 10.13 -12.66 -16.29
C ALA A 31 8.81 -12.56 -17.09
N GLN A 32 7.74 -12.03 -16.46
CA GLN A 32 6.47 -11.76 -17.12
C GLN A 32 6.37 -10.33 -17.69
N GLY A 33 7.39 -9.50 -17.50
CA GLY A 33 7.39 -8.11 -17.96
C GLY A 33 6.38 -7.22 -17.23
N VAL A 34 6.08 -7.52 -15.95
CA VAL A 34 5.13 -6.75 -15.12
C VAL A 34 5.79 -6.23 -13.87
N ASP A 35 5.35 -5.05 -13.43
CA ASP A 35 5.76 -4.48 -12.16
C ASP A 35 5.03 -5.15 -10.99
N LEU A 36 5.78 -5.51 -9.95
CA LEU A 36 5.23 -6.06 -8.72
C LEU A 36 4.99 -4.95 -7.69
N ARG A 37 3.78 -4.90 -7.12
CA ARG A 37 3.42 -4.04 -6.01
C ARG A 37 2.83 -4.87 -4.88
N PRO A 38 3.65 -5.41 -3.96
CA PRO A 38 3.20 -6.31 -2.90
C PRO A 38 2.27 -5.62 -1.92
N HIS A 39 1.33 -6.37 -1.35
CA HIS A 39 0.39 -5.85 -0.37
C HIS A 39 0.89 -6.04 1.06
N ALA A 40 1.21 -4.93 1.74
CA ALA A 40 1.76 -4.93 3.10
C ALA A 40 0.74 -5.29 4.20
N LYS A 41 -0.58 -5.38 3.92
CA LYS A 41 -1.60 -5.65 4.95
C LYS A 41 -1.41 -6.97 5.71
N THR A 42 -0.68 -7.93 5.12
CA THR A 42 -0.39 -9.23 5.74
C THR A 42 0.64 -9.13 6.85
N HIS A 43 1.72 -8.41 6.62
CA HIS A 43 2.82 -8.30 7.60
C HIS A 43 2.84 -6.98 8.36
N LYS A 44 2.28 -5.90 7.79
CA LYS A 44 2.21 -4.53 8.36
C LYS A 44 3.55 -3.98 8.85
N GLY A 45 4.65 -4.62 8.47
CA GLY A 45 6.00 -4.29 8.92
C GLY A 45 6.74 -3.43 7.89
N PRO A 46 7.13 -2.20 8.24
CA PRO A 46 7.90 -1.34 7.34
C PRO A 46 9.21 -1.96 6.88
N ARG A 47 9.88 -2.75 7.75
CA ARG A 47 11.08 -3.50 7.41
C ARG A 47 10.85 -4.40 6.18
N PHE A 48 9.80 -5.25 6.20
CA PHE A 48 9.52 -6.15 5.09
C PHE A 48 9.11 -5.39 3.82
N ALA A 49 8.37 -4.28 3.97
CA ALA A 49 8.07 -3.40 2.86
C ALA A 49 9.34 -2.82 2.21
N GLY A 50 10.29 -2.37 3.02
CA GLY A 50 11.60 -1.92 2.54
C GLY A 50 12.40 -3.02 1.83
N GLU A 51 12.39 -4.24 2.37
CA GLU A 51 13.04 -5.41 1.74
C GLU A 51 12.38 -5.77 0.38
N GLN A 52 11.05 -5.62 0.27
CA GLN A 52 10.33 -5.81 -1.00
C GLN A 52 10.73 -4.78 -2.05
N VAL A 53 10.80 -3.49 -1.67
CA VAL A 53 11.25 -2.41 -2.56
C VAL A 53 12.71 -2.60 -2.95
N ALA A 54 13.58 -2.95 -1.99
CA ALA A 54 14.99 -3.23 -2.25
C ALA A 54 15.20 -4.45 -3.19
N ALA A 55 14.26 -5.40 -3.20
CA ALA A 55 14.25 -6.53 -4.12
C ALA A 55 13.77 -6.18 -5.53
N GLY A 56 13.27 -4.95 -5.78
CA GLY A 56 12.84 -4.47 -7.10
C GLY A 56 11.34 -4.19 -7.23
N ALA A 57 10.56 -4.29 -6.16
CA ALA A 57 9.14 -3.93 -6.22
C ALA A 57 8.97 -2.44 -6.56
N ALA A 58 8.02 -2.12 -7.45
CA ALA A 58 7.75 -0.75 -7.90
C ALA A 58 7.22 0.17 -6.79
N GLY A 59 6.75 -0.42 -5.70
CA GLY A 59 6.21 0.27 -4.53
C GLY A 59 5.45 -0.73 -3.66
N VAL A 60 4.63 -0.24 -2.74
CA VAL A 60 3.90 -1.08 -1.78
C VAL A 60 2.41 -0.76 -1.82
N CYS A 61 1.59 -1.80 -1.78
CA CYS A 61 0.14 -1.67 -1.64
C CYS A 61 -0.24 -1.78 -0.14
N VAL A 62 -1.17 -0.95 0.30
CA VAL A 62 -1.67 -0.91 1.68
C VAL A 62 -3.20 -0.94 1.72
N ALA A 63 -3.79 -1.31 2.87
CA ALA A 63 -5.23 -1.40 3.02
C ALA A 63 -5.86 -0.18 3.70
N LYS A 64 -5.10 0.58 4.46
CA LYS A 64 -5.59 1.70 5.29
C LYS A 64 -4.66 2.89 5.21
N LEU A 65 -5.24 4.09 5.36
CA LEU A 65 -4.47 5.34 5.35
C LEU A 65 -3.38 5.38 6.42
N GLY A 66 -3.66 4.91 7.63
CA GLY A 66 -2.63 4.83 8.68
C GLY A 66 -1.50 3.84 8.37
N GLU A 67 -1.76 2.77 7.58
CA GLU A 67 -0.69 1.91 7.08
C GLU A 67 0.16 2.66 6.04
N ALA A 68 -0.48 3.45 5.15
CA ALA A 68 0.24 4.27 4.17
C ALA A 68 1.15 5.30 4.83
N GLU A 69 0.65 6.00 5.85
CA GLU A 69 1.41 6.97 6.62
C GLU A 69 2.63 6.32 7.29
N LEU A 70 2.44 5.17 7.95
CA LEU A 70 3.52 4.40 8.57
C LEU A 70 4.60 3.98 7.57
N MET A 71 4.19 3.52 6.38
CA MET A 71 5.14 3.12 5.34
C MET A 71 5.89 4.32 4.77
N ALA A 72 5.22 5.46 4.57
CA ALA A 72 5.86 6.70 4.14
C ALA A 72 6.86 7.22 5.18
N ASP A 73 6.53 7.16 6.47
CA ASP A 73 7.43 7.54 7.58
C ASP A 73 8.68 6.65 7.61
N ALA A 74 8.55 5.41 7.17
CA ALA A 74 9.67 4.46 7.03
C ALA A 74 10.46 4.60 5.70
N GLY A 75 10.14 5.61 4.87
CA GLY A 75 10.89 5.91 3.65
C GLY A 75 10.39 5.22 2.38
N ILE A 76 9.22 4.57 2.40
CA ILE A 76 8.62 4.02 1.18
C ILE A 76 8.04 5.17 0.35
N ALA A 77 8.61 5.41 -0.83
CA ALA A 77 8.32 6.58 -1.66
C ALA A 77 7.15 6.39 -2.63
N ASP A 78 6.69 5.17 -2.86
CA ASP A 78 5.60 4.82 -3.78
C ASP A 78 4.60 3.87 -3.13
N LEU A 79 3.38 4.37 -2.93
CA LEU A 79 2.32 3.69 -2.21
C LEU A 79 1.01 3.68 -3.02
N ALA A 80 0.31 2.55 -2.99
CA ALA A 80 -1.04 2.46 -3.52
C ALA A 80 -1.98 1.92 -2.45
N MET A 81 -3.11 2.58 -2.28
CA MET A 81 -4.21 2.14 -1.41
C MET A 81 -5.47 1.95 -2.26
N PRO A 82 -5.68 0.76 -2.84
CA PRO A 82 -6.87 0.47 -3.64
C PRO A 82 -8.11 0.26 -2.75
N ASN A 83 -8.24 1.10 -1.74
CA ASN A 83 -9.39 1.21 -0.86
C ASN A 83 -9.77 2.68 -0.75
N THR A 84 -11.04 2.92 -0.50
CA THR A 84 -11.63 4.26 -0.45
C THR A 84 -11.47 4.89 0.93
N VAL A 85 -11.55 6.22 0.98
CA VAL A 85 -11.71 6.98 2.23
C VAL A 85 -13.01 7.76 2.21
N ILE A 86 -13.61 7.92 3.38
CA ILE A 86 -14.82 8.72 3.59
C ILE A 86 -14.56 9.71 4.71
N GLY A 87 -15.01 10.95 4.51
CA GLY A 87 -14.89 12.06 5.44
C GLY A 87 -13.73 12.99 5.15
N ALA A 88 -13.93 14.27 5.45
CA ALA A 88 -13.02 15.36 5.14
C ALA A 88 -11.63 15.19 5.81
N ASP A 89 -11.61 14.68 7.05
CA ASP A 89 -10.35 14.40 7.78
C ASP A 89 -9.45 13.43 7.00
N LYS A 90 -10.01 12.30 6.58
CA LYS A 90 -9.24 11.30 5.82
C LYS A 90 -8.84 11.80 4.44
N ALA A 91 -9.69 12.58 3.79
CA ALA A 91 -9.36 13.21 2.51
C ALA A 91 -8.17 14.16 2.66
N ALA A 92 -8.18 15.02 3.69
CA ALA A 92 -7.07 15.93 3.97
C ALA A 92 -5.76 15.18 4.27
N ARG A 93 -5.81 14.10 5.06
CA ARG A 93 -4.63 13.26 5.34
C ARG A 93 -4.11 12.56 4.09
N ALA A 94 -4.99 12.06 3.21
CA ALA A 94 -4.59 11.44 1.96
C ALA A 94 -3.86 12.43 1.04
N VAL A 95 -4.37 13.66 0.94
CA VAL A 95 -3.73 14.73 0.18
C VAL A 95 -2.38 15.11 0.81
N ALA A 96 -2.32 15.27 2.14
CA ALA A 96 -1.07 15.57 2.85
C ALA A 96 -0.01 14.48 2.62
N LEU A 97 -0.41 13.20 2.59
CA LEU A 97 0.49 12.10 2.28
C LEU A 97 1.02 12.20 0.83
N ALA A 98 0.15 12.55 -0.14
CA ALA A 98 0.53 12.71 -1.54
C ALA A 98 1.54 13.87 -1.76
N GLN A 99 1.61 14.86 -0.85
CA GLN A 99 2.64 15.89 -0.92
C GLN A 99 4.03 15.36 -0.53
N ARG A 100 4.11 14.23 0.18
CA ARG A 100 5.35 13.64 0.71
C ARG A 100 5.89 12.51 -0.17
N VAL A 101 5.01 11.65 -0.67
CA VAL A 101 5.35 10.45 -1.45
C VAL A 101 4.43 10.35 -2.67
N ARG A 102 4.77 9.52 -3.65
CA ARG A 102 3.82 9.11 -4.67
C ARG A 102 2.74 8.27 -4.00
N PHE A 103 1.49 8.74 -4.05
CA PHE A 103 0.37 8.06 -3.40
C PHE A 103 -0.83 7.99 -4.34
N ALA A 104 -1.29 6.75 -4.61
CA ALA A 104 -2.51 6.48 -5.36
C ALA A 104 -3.59 5.92 -4.43
N ILE A 105 -4.82 6.42 -4.53
CA ILE A 105 -5.96 6.02 -3.69
C ILE A 105 -7.14 5.55 -4.52
N GLY A 106 -7.82 4.49 -4.06
CA GLY A 106 -9.04 3.98 -4.69
C GLY A 106 -10.22 4.92 -4.49
N VAL A 107 -11.06 5.06 -5.53
CA VAL A 107 -12.35 5.75 -5.49
C VAL A 107 -13.40 4.93 -6.25
N ASP A 108 -14.61 4.85 -5.73
CA ASP A 108 -15.73 4.12 -6.33
C ASP A 108 -17.04 4.93 -6.33
N HIS A 109 -16.99 6.18 -5.84
CA HIS A 109 -18.17 7.06 -5.77
C HIS A 109 -17.78 8.52 -6.00
N PRO A 110 -18.58 9.32 -6.74
CA PRO A 110 -18.29 10.73 -7.00
C PRO A 110 -18.06 11.59 -5.75
N ALA A 111 -18.82 11.36 -4.68
CA ALA A 111 -18.66 12.10 -3.42
C ALA A 111 -17.26 11.95 -2.79
N GLN A 112 -16.56 10.86 -3.04
CA GLN A 112 -15.18 10.68 -2.59
C GLN A 112 -14.23 11.54 -3.41
N VAL A 113 -14.47 11.61 -4.73
CA VAL A 113 -13.70 12.48 -5.65
C VAL A 113 -13.89 13.93 -5.25
N ASP A 114 -15.13 14.38 -4.98
CA ASP A 114 -15.42 15.75 -4.55
C ASP A 114 -14.71 16.09 -3.24
N ALA A 115 -14.73 15.18 -2.26
CA ALA A 115 -14.04 15.38 -0.98
C ALA A 115 -12.53 15.46 -1.14
N LEU A 116 -11.94 14.60 -1.97
CA LEU A 116 -10.50 14.61 -2.27
C LEU A 116 -10.12 15.87 -3.05
N ALA A 117 -10.92 16.30 -4.03
CA ALA A 117 -10.70 17.52 -4.81
C ALA A 117 -10.76 18.78 -3.92
N ALA A 118 -11.74 18.85 -3.02
CA ALA A 118 -11.83 19.94 -2.05
C ALA A 118 -10.62 19.99 -1.11
N ALA A 119 -10.16 18.83 -0.63
CA ALA A 119 -8.97 18.74 0.21
C ALA A 119 -7.67 19.07 -0.55
N ALA A 120 -7.63 18.81 -1.85
CA ALA A 120 -6.47 19.07 -2.72
C ALA A 120 -6.39 20.54 -3.20
N ALA A 121 -7.35 21.39 -2.83
CA ALA A 121 -7.30 22.81 -3.18
C ALA A 121 -6.01 23.46 -2.63
N GLY A 122 -5.13 23.92 -3.52
CA GLY A 122 -3.81 24.47 -3.16
C GLY A 122 -2.68 23.44 -2.98
N ALA A 123 -2.93 22.16 -3.21
CA ALA A 123 -1.89 21.16 -3.24
C ALA A 123 -0.90 21.40 -4.39
N THR A 124 0.40 21.19 -4.14
CA THR A 124 1.46 21.42 -5.15
C THR A 124 1.75 20.17 -5.98
N ARG A 125 1.42 18.99 -5.44
CA ARG A 125 1.52 17.72 -6.15
C ARG A 125 0.14 17.10 -6.31
N PRO A 126 -0.17 16.51 -7.47
CA PRO A 126 -1.44 15.84 -7.68
C PRO A 126 -1.57 14.60 -6.77
N LEU A 127 -2.78 14.32 -6.30
CA LEU A 127 -3.14 13.02 -5.75
C LEU A 127 -3.56 12.12 -6.91
N GLU A 128 -2.94 10.95 -7.03
CA GLU A 128 -3.35 9.94 -8.00
C GLU A 128 -4.61 9.23 -7.51
N VAL A 129 -5.59 9.03 -8.38
CA VAL A 129 -6.79 8.25 -8.07
C VAL A 129 -6.90 7.04 -8.98
N LEU A 130 -7.34 5.92 -8.40
CA LEU A 130 -7.63 4.66 -9.07
C LEU A 130 -9.15 4.45 -9.04
N ILE A 131 -9.80 4.43 -10.19
CA ILE A 131 -11.23 4.12 -10.24
C ILE A 131 -11.39 2.62 -10.02
N GLU A 132 -12.05 2.25 -8.92
CA GLU A 132 -12.39 0.87 -8.62
C GLU A 132 -13.74 0.55 -9.27
N VAL A 133 -13.79 -0.55 -10.04
CA VAL A 133 -14.98 -1.03 -10.75
C VAL A 133 -15.30 -2.43 -10.25
N ASP A 134 -16.55 -2.68 -9.86
CA ASP A 134 -17.01 -4.02 -9.50
C ASP A 134 -17.24 -4.87 -10.77
N VAL A 135 -16.32 -5.76 -11.00
CA VAL A 135 -16.39 -6.72 -12.14
C VAL A 135 -17.04 -8.06 -11.75
N GLY A 136 -17.84 -8.07 -10.68
CA GLY A 136 -18.59 -9.24 -10.23
C GLY A 136 -18.14 -9.81 -8.88
N ALA A 137 -17.18 -9.17 -8.19
CA ALA A 137 -16.77 -9.61 -6.85
C ALA A 137 -17.78 -9.21 -5.75
N GLY A 138 -18.63 -8.20 -6.00
CA GLY A 138 -19.65 -7.72 -5.08
C GLY A 138 -19.07 -7.20 -3.74
N ARG A 139 -17.84 -6.64 -3.78
CA ARG A 139 -17.13 -6.21 -2.58
C ARG A 139 -17.01 -4.70 -2.46
N GLY A 140 -16.54 -4.05 -3.48
CA GLY A 140 -16.35 -2.62 -3.64
C GLY A 140 -16.23 -2.31 -5.12
N GLY A 141 -16.24 -1.04 -5.48
CA GLY A 141 -16.18 -0.58 -6.85
C GLY A 141 -17.51 -0.03 -7.36
N ALA A 142 -17.41 0.92 -8.29
CA ALA A 142 -18.56 1.42 -9.00
C ALA A 142 -19.19 0.29 -9.84
N PRO A 143 -20.52 0.22 -9.95
CA PRO A 143 -21.17 -0.74 -10.84
C PRO A 143 -20.82 -0.45 -12.31
N VAL A 144 -20.75 -1.50 -13.12
CA VAL A 144 -20.57 -1.41 -14.57
C VAL A 144 -21.86 -1.03 -15.25
#